data_1404a053235ef544831d1d8689dd0b7f
#
_entry.id   1404a053235ef544831d1d8689dd0b7f
#
_cell.length_a   1.000
_cell.length_b   1.000
_cell.length_c   1.000
_cell.angle_alpha   90.00
_cell.angle_beta   90.00
_cell.angle_gamma   90.00
#
_symmetry.space_group_name_H-M   'P 1'
#
loop_
_entity.id
_entity.type
_entity.pdbx_description
1 polymer ?
#
loop_
_entity_poly.entity_id
_entity_poly.type
_entity_poly.pdbx_seq_one_letter_code
_entity_poly.pdbx_strand_id
1 'polypeptide(L)'
;MVKSVYTLVRKARPFVPQPHRHMTSLAPKLQVIRPARANAARVAEPATNENLTQRIADSITSAIVERRLMPGTKLAEQKIADIFKVSRTLVRQALMQLSRDHLITLEPARGARVAEPGIEEAKQVFETRNMLEAAMIKRAATELSDSQIAELRAHLKAEAEALRRTDVSGRTRLLADFHVVIAQMLGNAVLARLLSDLVSRCSLIALMYQSAHSAEHSAAEHVAIVDALARRDARSAVKLMGAHLHNVERNLRLDPRAPDLGSVLRPTGR
;
A
#
# COMPACT_ATOMS: atom_id res chain seq x y z
N MET A 1 -56.72 -13.88 -2.01
CA MET A 1 -56.55 -14.04 -3.48
C MET A 1 -55.19 -13.46 -3.85
N VAL A 2 -54.16 -14.34 -3.89
CA VAL A 2 -52.82 -13.98 -4.32
C VAL A 2 -52.56 -14.78 -5.60
N LYS A 3 -52.51 -14.12 -6.75
CA LYS A 3 -52.17 -14.77 -8.02
C LYS A 3 -50.66 -14.69 -8.26
N SER A 4 -50.14 -15.87 -8.35
CA SER A 4 -48.86 -16.34 -8.84
C SER A 4 -48.36 -15.59 -10.08
N VAL A 5 -47.09 -15.16 -10.03
CA VAL A 5 -46.27 -14.74 -11.22
C VAL A 5 -45.11 -15.70 -11.34
N TYR A 6 -45.32 -16.84 -11.93
CA TYR A 6 -44.32 -17.71 -12.45
C TYR A 6 -44.81 -18.21 -13.81
N THR A 7 -44.16 -17.76 -14.88
CA THR A 7 -43.91 -18.57 -16.09
C THR A 7 -43.33 -17.64 -17.18
N LEU A 8 -42.04 -17.74 -17.45
CA LEU A 8 -41.47 -17.62 -18.77
C LEU A 8 -39.99 -18.09 -18.75
N VAL A 9 -39.83 -19.42 -18.65
CA VAL A 9 -38.53 -20.04 -18.98
C VAL A 9 -38.50 -20.21 -20.51
N ARG A 10 -37.83 -19.31 -21.22
CA ARG A 10 -37.46 -19.52 -22.63
C ARG A 10 -36.33 -20.53 -22.69
N LYS A 11 -36.60 -21.64 -23.39
CA LYS A 11 -35.64 -22.69 -23.79
C LYS A 11 -34.42 -22.05 -24.49
N ALA A 12 -33.28 -22.09 -23.83
CA ALA A 12 -31.98 -21.79 -24.42
C ALA A 12 -31.58 -22.95 -25.35
N ARG A 13 -31.21 -22.65 -26.58
CA ARG A 13 -30.60 -23.61 -27.50
C ARG A 13 -29.20 -23.95 -27.06
N PRO A 14 -28.68 -25.18 -27.28
CA PRO A 14 -27.33 -25.53 -26.89
C PRO A 14 -26.31 -24.73 -27.73
N PHE A 15 -25.34 -24.18 -27.00
CA PHE A 15 -24.19 -23.45 -27.55
C PHE A 15 -23.22 -24.47 -28.16
N VAL A 16 -22.97 -24.37 -29.49
CA VAL A 16 -21.95 -25.14 -30.19
C VAL A 16 -20.67 -24.29 -30.21
N PRO A 17 -19.56 -24.75 -29.61
CA PRO A 17 -18.30 -24.01 -29.65
C PRO A 17 -17.69 -24.05 -31.04
N GLN A 18 -17.41 -22.86 -31.61
CA GLN A 18 -16.64 -22.69 -32.82
C GLN A 18 -15.13 -22.87 -32.54
N PRO A 19 -14.34 -23.44 -33.44
CA PRO A 19 -12.92 -23.64 -33.23
C PRO A 19 -12.18 -22.29 -33.23
N HIS A 20 -11.43 -22.04 -32.19
CA HIS A 20 -10.63 -20.84 -31.99
C HIS A 20 -9.52 -20.74 -33.05
N ARG A 21 -9.57 -19.69 -33.87
CA ARG A 21 -8.43 -19.23 -34.67
C ARG A 21 -7.29 -18.85 -33.70
N HIS A 22 -6.10 -19.34 -34.00
CA HIS A 22 -4.86 -18.95 -33.31
C HIS A 22 -4.68 -17.43 -33.35
N MET A 23 -4.98 -16.75 -32.27
CA MET A 23 -4.50 -15.40 -32.00
C MET A 23 -3.14 -15.53 -31.32
N THR A 24 -2.12 -15.10 -32.06
CA THR A 24 -0.77 -14.91 -31.53
C THR A 24 -0.82 -14.07 -30.26
N SER A 25 -0.37 -14.69 -29.17
CA SER A 25 -0.25 -14.10 -27.84
C SER A 25 0.71 -12.91 -27.88
N LEU A 26 0.17 -11.70 -27.84
CA LEU A 26 0.89 -10.50 -27.39
C LEU A 26 0.70 -10.39 -25.89
N ALA A 27 1.43 -11.18 -25.13
CA ALA A 27 1.58 -10.95 -23.70
C ALA A 27 2.32 -9.61 -23.51
N PRO A 28 1.79 -8.67 -22.70
CA PRO A 28 2.57 -7.50 -22.31
C PRO A 28 3.75 -7.97 -21.46
N LYS A 29 4.96 -7.67 -21.92
CA LYS A 29 6.19 -7.92 -21.15
C LYS A 29 6.09 -7.16 -19.83
N LEU A 30 5.91 -7.90 -18.73
CA LEU A 30 6.10 -7.40 -17.38
C LEU A 30 7.49 -6.78 -17.27
N GLN A 31 7.55 -5.46 -17.14
CA GLN A 31 8.77 -4.78 -16.75
C GLN A 31 9.02 -5.08 -15.27
N VAL A 32 9.86 -6.09 -15.03
CA VAL A 32 10.46 -6.32 -13.72
C VAL A 32 11.22 -5.04 -13.36
N ILE A 33 10.79 -4.33 -12.33
CA ILE A 33 11.52 -3.20 -11.77
C ILE A 33 12.81 -3.77 -11.17
N ARG A 34 13.91 -3.68 -11.93
CA ARG A 34 15.23 -4.06 -11.46
C ARG A 34 15.65 -3.15 -10.32
N PRO A 35 16.27 -3.67 -9.25
CA PRO A 35 16.86 -2.83 -8.22
C PRO A 35 17.88 -1.90 -8.86
N ALA A 36 17.85 -0.62 -8.48
CA ALA A 36 18.71 0.41 -9.00
C ALA A 36 20.19 -0.01 -8.85
N ARG A 37 20.85 -0.31 -9.98
CA ARG A 37 22.30 -0.36 -10.04
C ARG A 37 22.81 1.07 -9.91
N ALA A 38 23.73 1.25 -8.98
CA ALA A 38 24.48 2.48 -8.84
C ALA A 38 25.21 2.85 -10.15
N ASN A 39 25.14 4.14 -10.49
CA ASN A 39 26.01 4.88 -11.40
C ASN A 39 26.37 4.26 -12.76
N ALA A 40 25.53 4.53 -13.77
CA ALA A 40 25.99 4.88 -15.08
C ALA A 40 25.28 6.20 -15.45
N ALA A 41 26.01 7.18 -15.92
CA ALA A 41 25.49 8.50 -16.30
C ALA A 41 24.30 8.33 -17.28
N ARG A 42 23.08 8.42 -16.77
CA ARG A 42 21.87 8.50 -17.59
C ARG A 42 21.87 9.87 -18.22
N VAL A 43 21.99 9.90 -19.54
CA VAL A 43 21.56 11.06 -20.33
C VAL A 43 20.12 11.34 -19.90
N ALA A 44 19.89 12.53 -19.33
CA ALA A 44 18.59 12.91 -18.81
C ALA A 44 17.61 12.99 -19.99
N GLU A 45 16.67 12.06 -20.07
CA GLU A 45 15.50 12.23 -20.94
C GLU A 45 14.81 13.55 -20.55
N PRO A 46 14.29 14.32 -21.52
CA PRO A 46 13.59 15.56 -21.20
C PRO A 46 12.42 15.21 -20.27
N ALA A 47 12.43 15.83 -19.08
CA ALA A 47 11.45 15.57 -18.04
C ALA A 47 10.05 15.93 -18.55
N THR A 48 9.22 14.95 -18.85
CA THR A 48 7.81 15.16 -19.18
C THR A 48 7.09 15.69 -17.93
N ASN A 49 6.01 16.46 -18.13
CA ASN A 49 5.20 16.98 -17.03
C ASN A 49 4.70 15.85 -16.08
N GLU A 50 4.41 14.68 -16.62
CA GLU A 50 4.00 13.50 -15.88
C GLU A 50 5.14 12.98 -14.97
N ASN A 51 6.37 12.94 -15.48
CA ASN A 51 7.54 12.55 -14.71
C ASN A 51 7.83 13.54 -13.56
N LEU A 52 7.65 14.86 -13.80
CA LEU A 52 7.80 15.88 -12.76
C LEU A 52 6.72 15.78 -11.68
N THR A 53 5.46 15.56 -12.07
CA THR A 53 4.35 15.36 -11.14
C THR A 53 4.62 14.15 -10.24
N GLN A 54 5.06 13.01 -10.81
CA GLN A 54 5.39 11.82 -10.05
C GLN A 54 6.57 12.05 -9.09
N ARG A 55 7.62 12.74 -9.53
CA ARG A 55 8.77 13.08 -8.67
C ARG A 55 8.37 13.92 -7.45
N ILE A 56 7.44 14.84 -7.61
CA ILE A 56 6.91 15.66 -6.50
C ILE A 56 6.13 14.76 -5.54
N ALA A 57 5.24 13.91 -6.08
CA ALA A 57 4.45 12.97 -5.28
C ALA A 57 5.36 12.02 -4.50
N ASP A 58 6.34 11.38 -5.14
CA ASP A 58 7.30 10.48 -4.51
C ASP A 58 8.11 11.16 -3.41
N SER A 59 8.55 12.40 -3.65
CA SER A 59 9.31 13.17 -2.66
C SER A 59 8.49 13.51 -1.41
N ILE A 60 7.21 13.86 -1.59
CA ILE A 60 6.31 14.13 -0.46
C ILE A 60 6.00 12.83 0.28
N THR A 61 5.72 11.75 -0.44
CA THR A 61 5.48 10.42 0.15
C THR A 61 6.69 9.97 0.98
N SER A 62 7.89 10.06 0.41
CA SER A 62 9.12 9.73 1.14
C SER A 62 9.30 10.59 2.39
N ALA A 63 9.01 11.88 2.29
CA ALA A 63 9.12 12.79 3.44
C ALA A 63 8.11 12.45 4.56
N ILE A 64 6.90 11.97 4.20
CA ILE A 64 5.91 11.47 5.15
C ILE A 64 6.42 10.16 5.79
N VAL A 65 6.82 9.18 4.98
CA VAL A 65 7.31 7.88 5.46
C VAL A 65 8.54 8.01 6.35
N GLU A 66 9.46 8.91 6.01
CA GLU A 66 10.67 9.23 6.78
C GLU A 66 10.39 10.12 8.01
N ARG A 67 9.13 10.44 8.30
CA ARG A 67 8.71 11.30 9.42
C ARG A 67 9.26 12.74 9.37
N ARG A 68 9.66 13.20 8.18
CA ARG A 68 10.08 14.59 7.94
C ARG A 68 8.89 15.53 7.69
N LEU A 69 7.77 14.98 7.22
CA LEU A 69 6.47 15.64 7.11
C LEU A 69 5.48 14.93 8.03
N MET A 70 5.14 15.59 9.12
CA MET A 70 4.21 15.05 10.11
C MET A 70 2.75 15.25 9.66
N PRO A 71 1.83 14.38 10.13
CA PRO A 71 0.39 14.58 9.97
C PRO A 71 -0.03 16.02 10.31
N GLY A 72 -1.01 16.56 9.61
CA GLY A 72 -1.48 17.94 9.75
C GLY A 72 -0.56 19.03 9.14
N THR A 73 0.65 18.66 8.72
CA THR A 73 1.59 19.64 8.11
C THR A 73 1.00 20.28 6.86
N LYS A 74 0.95 21.61 6.82
CA LYS A 74 0.47 22.37 5.66
C LYS A 74 1.45 22.30 4.48
N LEU A 75 0.94 21.95 3.31
CA LEU A 75 1.68 21.83 2.06
C LEU A 75 1.36 23.03 1.16
N ALA A 76 2.16 24.10 1.25
CA ALA A 76 1.95 25.33 0.47
C ALA A 76 2.39 25.12 -0.99
N GLU A 77 1.44 25.17 -1.94
CA GLU A 77 1.68 24.98 -3.38
C GLU A 77 2.85 25.82 -3.90
N GLN A 78 2.88 27.11 -3.56
CA GLN A 78 3.94 28.02 -4.02
C GLN A 78 5.31 27.58 -3.51
N LYS A 79 5.43 27.26 -2.22
CA LYS A 79 6.70 26.83 -1.63
C LYS A 79 7.22 25.53 -2.26
N ILE A 80 6.32 24.59 -2.56
CA ILE A 80 6.67 23.35 -3.26
C ILE A 80 7.11 23.65 -4.69
N ALA A 81 6.39 24.53 -5.40
CA ALA A 81 6.73 24.95 -6.75
C ALA A 81 8.15 25.57 -6.82
N ASP A 82 8.49 26.43 -5.85
CA ASP A 82 9.81 27.05 -5.75
C ASP A 82 10.93 26.01 -5.47
N ILE A 83 10.67 25.03 -4.58
CA ILE A 83 11.64 23.97 -4.26
C ILE A 83 11.93 23.09 -5.48
N PHE A 84 10.89 22.68 -6.21
CA PHE A 84 11.04 21.81 -7.38
C PHE A 84 11.32 22.56 -8.69
N LYS A 85 11.27 23.89 -8.69
CA LYS A 85 11.40 24.79 -9.86
C LYS A 85 10.40 24.44 -10.97
N VAL A 86 9.15 24.25 -10.58
CA VAL A 86 8.04 23.88 -11.47
C VAL A 86 6.85 24.84 -11.33
N SER A 87 5.88 24.72 -12.23
CA SER A 87 4.64 25.49 -12.12
C SER A 87 3.76 25.00 -10.96
N ARG A 88 2.96 25.90 -10.37
CA ARG A 88 1.94 25.55 -9.37
C ARG A 88 0.93 24.52 -9.89
N THR A 89 0.67 24.52 -11.19
CA THR A 89 -0.24 23.54 -11.83
C THR A 89 0.28 22.11 -11.67
N LEU A 90 1.59 21.88 -11.88
CA LEU A 90 2.20 20.55 -11.68
C LEU A 90 2.18 20.13 -10.21
N VAL A 91 2.44 21.08 -9.30
CA VAL A 91 2.33 20.81 -7.85
C VAL A 91 0.90 20.40 -7.49
N ARG A 92 -0.10 21.14 -7.99
CA ARG A 92 -1.51 20.82 -7.73
C ARG A 92 -1.89 19.43 -8.26
N GLN A 93 -1.39 19.04 -9.44
CA GLN A 93 -1.58 17.68 -9.96
C GLN A 93 -0.99 16.61 -9.04
N ALA A 94 0.23 16.82 -8.54
CA ALA A 94 0.86 15.91 -7.58
C ALA A 94 0.08 15.85 -6.26
N LEU A 95 -0.38 16.99 -5.73
CA LEU A 95 -1.20 17.03 -4.53
C LEU A 95 -2.57 16.35 -4.74
N MET A 96 -3.18 16.48 -5.91
CA MET A 96 -4.41 15.76 -6.25
C MET A 96 -4.19 14.23 -6.32
N GLN A 97 -3.03 13.79 -6.81
CA GLN A 97 -2.65 12.38 -6.79
C GLN A 97 -2.51 11.88 -5.34
N LEU A 98 -1.72 12.55 -4.51
CA LEU A 98 -1.53 12.21 -3.10
C LEU A 98 -2.82 12.24 -2.28
N SER A 99 -3.78 13.09 -2.67
CA SER A 99 -5.10 13.11 -2.04
C SER A 99 -5.94 11.89 -2.40
N ARG A 100 -5.83 11.39 -3.64
CA ARG A 100 -6.46 10.11 -4.04
C ARG A 100 -5.84 8.93 -3.31
N ASP A 101 -4.54 8.98 -3.03
CA ASP A 101 -3.81 7.99 -2.26
C ASP A 101 -4.01 8.17 -0.74
N HIS A 102 -4.89 9.09 -0.32
CA HIS A 102 -5.21 9.41 1.08
C HIS A 102 -4.02 9.81 1.97
N LEU A 103 -2.92 10.25 1.36
CA LEU A 103 -1.74 10.76 2.08
C LEU A 103 -1.88 12.24 2.46
N ILE A 104 -2.71 12.97 1.75
CA ILE A 104 -3.02 14.36 2.06
C ILE A 104 -4.53 14.62 1.98
N THR A 105 -4.96 15.67 2.68
CA THR A 105 -6.31 16.22 2.60
C THR A 105 -6.27 17.55 1.86
N LEU A 106 -7.17 17.71 0.87
CA LEU A 106 -7.40 18.97 0.19
C LEU A 106 -8.61 19.66 0.81
N GLU A 107 -8.39 20.80 1.48
CA GLU A 107 -9.45 21.59 2.09
C GLU A 107 -9.77 22.80 1.23
N PRO A 108 -11.05 23.04 0.86
CA PRO A 108 -11.44 24.27 0.17
C PRO A 108 -10.98 25.51 0.95
N ALA A 109 -10.37 26.45 0.27
CA ALA A 109 -9.82 27.70 0.81
C ALA A 109 -8.65 27.56 1.83
N ARG A 110 -8.36 26.36 2.36
CA ARG A 110 -7.28 26.11 3.32
C ARG A 110 -6.04 25.46 2.70
N GLY A 111 -6.19 24.87 1.50
CA GLY A 111 -5.11 24.22 0.75
C GLY A 111 -4.90 22.76 1.11
N ALA A 112 -3.69 22.27 0.94
CA ALA A 112 -3.32 20.89 1.19
C ALA A 112 -2.65 20.71 2.57
N ARG A 113 -2.95 19.60 3.23
CA ARG A 113 -2.29 19.15 4.48
C ARG A 113 -1.99 17.68 4.41
N VAL A 114 -0.95 17.23 5.11
CA VAL A 114 -0.74 15.80 5.38
C VAL A 114 -1.95 15.27 6.15
N ALA A 115 -2.50 14.14 5.73
CA ALA A 115 -3.70 13.58 6.34
C ALA A 115 -3.46 13.16 7.80
N GLU A 116 -4.54 13.19 8.58
CA GLU A 116 -4.57 12.82 10.00
C GLU A 116 -5.67 11.78 10.22
N PRO A 117 -5.45 10.51 9.81
CA PRO A 117 -6.45 9.46 9.99
C PRO A 117 -6.78 9.28 11.48
N GLY A 118 -8.08 9.31 11.79
CA GLY A 118 -8.56 9.12 13.15
C GLY A 118 -8.48 7.65 13.59
N ILE A 119 -8.68 7.41 14.90
CA ILE A 119 -8.65 6.06 15.50
C ILE A 119 -9.71 5.17 14.88
N GLU A 120 -10.91 5.69 14.66
CA GLU A 120 -12.00 4.94 14.05
C GLU A 120 -11.71 4.57 12.59
N GLU A 121 -11.15 5.50 11.82
CA GLU A 121 -10.67 5.21 10.46
C GLU A 121 -9.58 4.13 10.47
N ALA A 122 -8.65 4.19 11.43
CA ALA A 122 -7.61 3.17 11.56
C ALA A 122 -8.21 1.77 11.76
N LYS A 123 -9.19 1.61 12.67
CA LYS A 123 -9.88 0.34 12.90
C LYS A 123 -10.58 -0.16 11.63
N GLN A 124 -11.32 0.70 10.95
CA GLN A 124 -12.06 0.36 9.72
C GLN A 124 -11.10 -0.05 8.58
N VAL A 125 -9.94 0.59 8.47
CA VAL A 125 -8.90 0.22 7.49
C VAL A 125 -8.37 -1.18 7.76
N PHE A 126 -8.05 -1.53 9.01
CA PHE A 126 -7.58 -2.87 9.37
C PHE A 126 -8.67 -3.94 9.22
N GLU A 127 -9.90 -3.65 9.60
CA GLU A 127 -11.04 -4.53 9.37
C GLU A 127 -11.22 -4.84 7.88
N THR A 128 -11.21 -3.81 7.03
CA THR A 128 -11.33 -3.96 5.57
C THR A 128 -10.16 -4.77 5.00
N ARG A 129 -8.93 -4.53 5.43
CA ARG A 129 -7.76 -5.30 5.03
C ARG A 129 -7.91 -6.77 5.41
N ASN A 130 -8.33 -7.07 6.64
CA ASN A 130 -8.55 -8.45 7.09
C ASN A 130 -9.52 -9.20 6.19
N MET A 131 -10.66 -8.59 5.81
CA MET A 131 -11.64 -9.20 4.91
C MET A 131 -11.04 -9.49 3.53
N LEU A 132 -10.39 -8.49 2.92
CA LEU A 132 -9.85 -8.60 1.56
C LEU A 132 -8.64 -9.54 1.51
N GLU A 133 -7.73 -9.42 2.45
CA GLU A 133 -6.48 -10.16 2.42
C GLU A 133 -6.65 -11.64 2.84
N ALA A 134 -7.61 -11.96 3.70
CA ALA A 134 -7.96 -13.34 3.98
C ALA A 134 -8.45 -14.07 2.71
N ALA A 135 -9.33 -13.43 1.92
CA ALA A 135 -9.80 -13.98 0.65
C ALA A 135 -8.67 -14.06 -0.38
N MET A 136 -7.82 -13.04 -0.47
CA MET A 136 -6.66 -12.98 -1.35
C MET A 136 -5.67 -14.11 -1.07
N ILE A 137 -5.26 -14.27 0.17
CA ILE A 137 -4.29 -15.30 0.59
C ILE A 137 -4.81 -16.72 0.38
N LYS A 138 -6.11 -16.94 0.60
CA LYS A 138 -6.75 -18.23 0.30
C LYS A 138 -6.60 -18.58 -1.18
N ARG A 139 -6.83 -17.63 -2.09
CA ARG A 139 -6.60 -17.81 -3.52
C ARG A 139 -5.12 -18.00 -3.85
N ALA A 140 -4.26 -17.17 -3.29
CA ALA A 140 -2.81 -17.22 -3.52
C ALA A 140 -2.23 -18.60 -3.22
N ALA A 141 -2.68 -19.26 -2.17
CA ALA A 141 -2.21 -20.60 -1.81
C ALA A 141 -2.50 -21.68 -2.88
N THR A 142 -3.55 -21.48 -3.70
CA THR A 142 -3.94 -22.42 -4.75
C THR A 142 -3.51 -22.00 -6.14
N GLU A 143 -3.40 -20.71 -6.42
CA GLU A 143 -3.24 -20.17 -7.77
C GLU A 143 -1.82 -19.71 -8.11
N LEU A 144 -1.00 -19.31 -7.10
CA LEU A 144 0.36 -18.86 -7.38
C LEU A 144 1.24 -19.99 -7.91
N SER A 145 2.00 -19.73 -8.95
CA SER A 145 3.01 -20.65 -9.48
C SER A 145 4.26 -20.69 -8.60
N ASP A 146 5.09 -21.72 -8.78
CA ASP A 146 6.35 -21.82 -8.04
C ASP A 146 7.33 -20.68 -8.41
N SER A 147 7.28 -20.17 -9.64
CA SER A 147 8.04 -18.98 -10.04
C SER A 147 7.58 -17.73 -9.28
N GLN A 148 6.28 -17.54 -9.09
CA GLN A 148 5.74 -16.43 -8.30
C GLN A 148 6.08 -16.55 -6.82
N ILE A 149 6.11 -17.77 -6.26
CA ILE A 149 6.63 -18.01 -4.90
C ILE A 149 8.11 -17.64 -4.81
N ALA A 150 8.91 -17.98 -5.83
CA ALA A 150 10.33 -17.57 -5.87
C ALA A 150 10.50 -16.05 -5.95
N GLU A 151 9.64 -15.35 -6.68
CA GLU A 151 9.62 -13.88 -6.73
C GLU A 151 9.24 -13.27 -5.37
N LEU A 152 8.25 -13.83 -4.64
CA LEU A 152 7.94 -13.41 -3.28
C LEU A 152 9.12 -13.61 -2.33
N ARG A 153 9.85 -14.73 -2.45
CA ARG A 153 11.08 -14.94 -1.66
C ARG A 153 12.19 -13.93 -1.99
N ALA A 154 12.30 -13.50 -3.25
CA ALA A 154 13.22 -12.42 -3.62
C ALA A 154 12.78 -11.07 -3.00
N HIS A 155 11.50 -10.79 -2.95
CA HIS A 155 10.94 -9.62 -2.25
C HIS A 155 11.29 -9.63 -0.75
N LEU A 156 11.10 -10.77 -0.05
CA LEU A 156 11.47 -10.92 1.36
C LEU A 156 12.96 -10.70 1.63
N LYS A 157 13.83 -11.11 0.70
CA LYS A 157 15.28 -10.82 0.79
C LYS A 157 15.55 -9.32 0.71
N ALA A 158 14.82 -8.60 -0.13
CA ALA A 158 14.92 -7.14 -0.22
C ALA A 158 14.44 -6.44 1.06
N GLU A 159 13.34 -6.93 1.68
CA GLU A 159 12.87 -6.45 2.98
C GLU A 159 13.95 -6.63 4.07
N ALA A 160 14.52 -7.84 4.18
CA ALA A 160 15.58 -8.15 5.15
C ALA A 160 16.84 -7.29 4.93
N GLU A 161 17.20 -7.01 3.69
CA GLU A 161 18.32 -6.13 3.36
C GLU A 161 18.06 -4.67 3.75
N ALA A 162 16.86 -4.16 3.49
CA ALA A 162 16.47 -2.80 3.88
C ALA A 162 16.45 -2.63 5.41
N LEU A 163 16.02 -3.66 6.15
CA LEU A 163 16.10 -3.70 7.61
C LEU A 163 17.54 -3.61 8.11
N ARG A 164 18.48 -4.40 7.53
CA ARG A 164 19.88 -4.39 7.91
C ARG A 164 20.58 -3.06 7.64
N ARG A 165 20.18 -2.36 6.57
CA ARG A 165 20.76 -1.06 6.19
C ARG A 165 20.17 0.11 6.97
N THR A 166 19.24 -0.12 7.89
CA THR A 166 18.49 0.96 8.59
C THR A 166 17.82 1.94 7.63
N ASP A 167 17.52 1.50 6.42
CA ASP A 167 16.76 2.27 5.43
C ASP A 167 15.28 2.29 5.81
N VAL A 168 14.89 3.29 6.59
CA VAL A 168 13.53 3.45 7.10
C VAL A 168 12.51 3.59 5.95
N SER A 169 12.85 4.36 4.92
CA SER A 169 11.97 4.59 3.77
C SER A 169 11.80 3.32 2.93
N GLY A 170 12.92 2.71 2.53
CA GLY A 170 12.92 1.50 1.70
C GLY A 170 12.23 0.32 2.39
N ARG A 171 12.51 0.09 3.68
CA ARG A 171 11.86 -1.00 4.43
C ARG A 171 10.36 -0.80 4.57
N THR A 172 9.90 0.42 4.89
CA THR A 172 8.47 0.70 5.05
C THR A 172 7.73 0.47 3.74
N ARG A 173 8.32 0.92 2.63
CA ARG A 173 7.78 0.68 1.30
C ARG A 173 7.71 -0.80 0.96
N LEU A 174 8.79 -1.55 1.15
CA LEU A 174 8.85 -2.98 0.82
C LEU A 174 7.85 -3.79 1.65
N LEU A 175 7.76 -3.54 2.97
CA LEU A 175 6.77 -4.19 3.83
C LEU A 175 5.33 -3.89 3.39
N ALA A 176 5.07 -2.67 2.95
CA ALA A 176 3.78 -2.27 2.40
C ALA A 176 3.50 -2.93 1.04
N ASP A 177 4.49 -2.97 0.15
CA ASP A 177 4.36 -3.50 -1.21
C ASP A 177 4.09 -5.02 -1.22
N PHE A 178 4.48 -5.78 -0.19
CA PHE A 178 4.26 -7.23 -0.06
C PHE A 178 2.80 -7.63 -0.35
N HIS A 179 1.85 -6.95 0.27
CA HIS A 179 0.42 -7.23 0.11
C HIS A 179 -0.08 -6.93 -1.31
N VAL A 180 0.39 -5.82 -1.87
CA VAL A 180 0.02 -5.38 -3.22
C VAL A 180 0.60 -6.31 -4.29
N VAL A 181 1.85 -6.76 -4.11
CA VAL A 181 2.53 -7.70 -5.01
C VAL A 181 1.76 -9.02 -5.13
N ILE A 182 1.26 -9.57 -4.03
CA ILE A 182 0.43 -10.80 -4.06
C ILE A 182 -0.84 -10.59 -4.90
N ALA A 183 -1.53 -9.45 -4.72
CA ALA A 183 -2.71 -9.13 -5.51
C ALA A 183 -2.40 -8.98 -7.02
N GLN A 184 -1.26 -8.38 -7.35
CA GLN A 184 -0.77 -8.26 -8.72
C GLN A 184 -0.46 -9.62 -9.34
N MET A 185 0.19 -10.51 -8.60
CA MET A 185 0.51 -11.88 -9.04
C MET A 185 -0.74 -12.70 -9.33
N LEU A 186 -1.84 -12.45 -8.61
CA LEU A 186 -3.16 -13.06 -8.88
C LEU A 186 -3.86 -12.46 -10.11
N GLY A 187 -3.26 -11.49 -10.79
CA GLY A 187 -3.84 -10.82 -11.97
C GLY A 187 -5.04 -9.91 -11.66
N ASN A 188 -5.31 -9.61 -10.38
CA ASN A 188 -6.44 -8.78 -9.98
C ASN A 188 -6.03 -7.31 -9.78
N ALA A 189 -5.99 -6.55 -10.89
CA ALA A 189 -5.59 -5.15 -10.87
C ALA A 189 -6.52 -4.24 -10.02
N VAL A 190 -7.79 -4.62 -9.85
CA VAL A 190 -8.73 -3.88 -8.99
C VAL A 190 -8.36 -4.08 -7.53
N LEU A 191 -8.14 -5.33 -7.11
CA LEU A 191 -7.71 -5.65 -5.75
C LEU A 191 -6.37 -5.02 -5.43
N ALA A 192 -5.41 -5.06 -6.35
CA ALA A 192 -4.09 -4.45 -6.17
C ALA A 192 -4.20 -2.94 -5.90
N ARG A 193 -5.07 -2.21 -6.62
CA ARG A 193 -5.30 -0.78 -6.36
C ARG A 193 -5.95 -0.54 -5.00
N LEU A 194 -7.02 -1.29 -4.66
CA LEU A 194 -7.68 -1.17 -3.36
C LEU A 194 -6.71 -1.43 -2.20
N LEU A 195 -5.86 -2.46 -2.32
CA LEU A 195 -4.85 -2.74 -1.31
C LEU A 195 -3.77 -1.66 -1.25
N SER A 196 -3.34 -1.11 -2.38
CA SER A 196 -2.39 0.01 -2.41
C SER A 196 -2.93 1.21 -1.63
N ASP A 197 -4.20 1.57 -1.83
CA ASP A 197 -4.85 2.67 -1.11
C ASP A 197 -4.93 2.38 0.40
N LEU A 198 -5.37 1.18 0.79
CA LEU A 198 -5.48 0.78 2.20
C LEU A 198 -4.12 0.72 2.88
N VAL A 199 -3.10 0.21 2.21
CA VAL A 199 -1.72 0.12 2.72
C VAL A 199 -1.10 1.50 2.87
N SER A 200 -1.36 2.43 1.96
CA SER A 200 -0.92 3.82 2.08
C SER A 200 -1.51 4.49 3.33
N ARG A 201 -2.80 4.28 3.59
CA ARG A 201 -3.45 4.72 4.84
C ARG A 201 -2.84 4.06 6.07
N CYS A 202 -2.57 2.74 6.03
CA CYS A 202 -1.90 2.04 7.13
C CYS A 202 -0.51 2.61 7.42
N SER A 203 0.25 2.98 6.39
CA SER A 203 1.57 3.60 6.56
C SER A 203 1.46 4.92 7.32
N LEU A 204 0.47 5.75 6.99
CA LEU A 204 0.23 7.01 7.67
C LEU A 204 -0.28 6.80 9.11
N ILE A 205 -1.21 5.85 9.32
CA ILE A 205 -1.69 5.44 10.64
C ILE A 205 -0.52 4.95 11.51
N ALA A 206 0.36 4.13 10.95
CA ALA A 206 1.55 3.65 11.63
C ALA A 206 2.52 4.77 12.01
N LEU A 207 2.64 5.82 11.19
CA LEU A 207 3.40 7.03 11.53
C LEU A 207 2.84 7.75 12.74
N MET A 208 1.51 7.85 12.84
CA MET A 208 0.85 8.57 13.93
C MET A 208 0.87 7.78 15.25
N TYR A 209 0.67 6.47 15.18
CA TYR A 209 0.31 5.67 16.35
C TYR A 209 1.28 4.54 16.69
N GLN A 210 2.31 4.29 15.89
CA GLN A 210 3.16 3.10 16.05
C GLN A 210 4.36 3.31 17.00
N SER A 211 4.61 2.28 17.83
CA SER A 211 5.88 2.15 18.54
C SER A 211 6.98 1.54 17.63
N ALA A 212 8.24 1.88 17.87
CA ALA A 212 9.39 1.60 17.00
C ALA A 212 9.69 0.11 16.68
N HIS A 213 8.90 -0.85 17.20
CA HIS A 213 9.29 -2.27 17.29
C HIS A 213 8.67 -3.19 16.22
N SER A 214 7.95 -2.67 15.20
CA SER A 214 7.06 -3.51 14.37
C SER A 214 7.65 -4.01 13.07
N ALA A 215 8.70 -3.41 12.52
CA ALA A 215 9.18 -3.75 11.17
C ALA A 215 9.86 -5.12 11.09
N GLU A 216 10.66 -5.49 12.10
CA GLU A 216 11.33 -6.79 12.16
C GLU A 216 10.34 -7.94 12.33
N HIS A 217 9.31 -7.74 13.17
CA HIS A 217 8.24 -8.74 13.35
C HIS A 217 7.44 -8.92 12.06
N SER A 218 7.07 -7.84 11.39
CA SER A 218 6.33 -7.93 10.11
C SER A 218 7.11 -8.69 9.06
N ALA A 219 8.41 -8.46 8.92
CA ALA A 219 9.23 -9.19 7.96
C ALA A 219 9.31 -10.70 8.28
N ALA A 220 9.41 -11.09 9.57
CA ALA A 220 9.40 -12.48 9.97
C ALA A 220 8.03 -13.15 9.71
N GLU A 221 6.93 -12.42 9.92
CA GLU A 221 5.58 -12.89 9.64
C GLU A 221 5.35 -13.08 8.14
N HIS A 222 5.88 -12.18 7.28
CA HIS A 222 5.83 -12.34 5.82
C HIS A 222 6.55 -13.62 5.36
N VAL A 223 7.70 -13.96 5.97
CA VAL A 223 8.39 -15.22 5.68
C VAL A 223 7.48 -16.41 5.99
N ALA A 224 6.84 -16.44 7.17
CA ALA A 224 5.95 -17.53 7.55
C ALA A 224 4.74 -17.66 6.61
N ILE A 225 4.18 -16.55 6.14
CA ILE A 225 3.09 -16.52 5.17
C ILE A 225 3.55 -17.14 3.84
N VAL A 226 4.69 -16.70 3.29
CA VAL A 226 5.21 -17.22 2.02
C VAL A 226 5.56 -18.70 2.11
N ASP A 227 6.08 -19.17 3.24
CA ASP A 227 6.33 -20.59 3.46
C ASP A 227 5.04 -21.43 3.51
N ALA A 228 3.95 -20.91 4.06
CA ALA A 228 2.65 -21.56 4.01
C ALA A 228 2.09 -21.59 2.57
N LEU A 229 2.24 -20.48 1.81
CA LEU A 229 1.87 -20.44 0.39
C LEU A 229 2.67 -21.45 -0.44
N ALA A 230 3.97 -21.58 -0.19
CA ALA A 230 4.84 -22.55 -0.88
C ALA A 230 4.42 -24.01 -0.61
N ARG A 231 3.92 -24.30 0.59
CA ARG A 231 3.34 -25.62 0.93
C ARG A 231 1.91 -25.82 0.46
N ARG A 232 1.31 -24.82 -0.24
CA ARG A 232 -0.10 -24.85 -0.65
C ARG A 232 -1.08 -25.00 0.52
N ASP A 233 -0.67 -24.61 1.72
CA ASP A 233 -1.47 -24.68 2.94
C ASP A 233 -2.31 -23.39 3.10
N ALA A 234 -3.45 -23.36 2.43
CA ALA A 234 -4.36 -22.22 2.47
C ALA A 234 -4.87 -21.89 3.89
N ARG A 235 -5.08 -22.93 4.72
CA ARG A 235 -5.58 -22.74 6.09
C ARG A 235 -4.56 -22.01 6.97
N SER A 236 -3.31 -22.47 6.95
CA SER A 236 -2.23 -21.83 7.69
C SER A 236 -1.91 -20.45 7.13
N ALA A 237 -1.88 -20.28 5.81
CA ALA A 237 -1.60 -19.00 5.18
C ALA A 237 -2.64 -17.91 5.59
N VAL A 238 -3.95 -18.25 5.57
CA VAL A 238 -5.01 -17.33 6.03
C VAL A 238 -4.87 -17.01 7.51
N LYS A 239 -4.59 -18.01 8.36
CA LYS A 239 -4.39 -17.78 9.79
C LYS A 239 -3.19 -16.86 10.06
N LEU A 240 -2.08 -17.07 9.36
CA LEU A 240 -0.86 -16.27 9.50
C LEU A 240 -1.08 -14.83 9.02
N MET A 241 -1.76 -14.61 7.89
CA MET A 241 -2.10 -13.28 7.42
C MET A 241 -3.00 -12.53 8.40
N GLY A 242 -4.03 -13.18 8.94
CA GLY A 242 -4.90 -12.58 9.94
C GLY A 242 -4.13 -12.23 11.23
N ALA A 243 -3.24 -13.11 11.69
CA ALA A 243 -2.38 -12.84 12.84
C ALA A 243 -1.42 -11.67 12.58
N HIS A 244 -0.81 -11.61 11.39
CA HIS A 244 0.05 -10.50 10.96
C HIS A 244 -0.69 -9.16 11.02
N LEU A 245 -1.85 -9.04 10.38
CA LEU A 245 -2.64 -7.80 10.37
C LEU A 245 -3.08 -7.40 11.79
N HIS A 246 -3.48 -8.37 12.60
CA HIS A 246 -3.83 -8.12 13.99
C HIS A 246 -2.62 -7.65 14.82
N ASN A 247 -1.44 -8.22 14.61
CA ASN A 247 -0.23 -7.79 15.29
C ASN A 247 0.18 -6.37 14.88
N VAL A 248 0.06 -6.02 13.59
CA VAL A 248 0.30 -4.64 13.13
C VAL A 248 -0.67 -3.68 13.80
N GLU A 249 -1.98 -4.00 13.85
CA GLU A 249 -3.00 -3.20 14.50
C GLU A 249 -2.74 -3.02 16.00
N ARG A 250 -2.47 -4.12 16.73
CA ARG A 250 -2.19 -4.09 18.17
C ARG A 250 -0.95 -3.28 18.56
N ASN A 251 0.02 -3.16 17.65
CA ASN A 251 1.19 -2.34 17.86
C ASN A 251 0.92 -0.84 17.69
N LEU A 252 -0.28 -0.47 17.24
CA LEU A 252 -0.72 0.91 17.17
C LEU A 252 -1.14 1.37 18.58
N ARG A 253 -0.61 2.48 19.02
CA ARG A 253 -1.08 3.15 20.25
C ARG A 253 -2.32 3.97 19.94
N LEU A 254 -3.45 3.29 19.65
CA LEU A 254 -4.72 3.92 19.31
C LEU A 254 -5.38 4.63 20.50
N ASP A 255 -4.90 4.42 21.75
CA ASP A 255 -5.25 5.24 22.90
C ASP A 255 -4.09 6.19 23.19
N PRO A 256 -4.06 7.40 22.60
CA PRO A 256 -3.11 8.40 23.05
C PRO A 256 -3.49 8.73 24.51
N ARG A 257 -2.71 8.25 25.47
CA ARG A 257 -2.76 8.81 26.81
C ARG A 257 -2.55 10.30 26.63
N ALA A 258 -3.59 11.10 26.87
CA ALA A 258 -3.42 12.54 26.98
C ALA A 258 -2.22 12.72 27.92
N PRO A 259 -1.18 13.44 27.51
CA PRO A 259 -0.03 13.63 28.39
C PRO A 259 -0.59 14.22 29.67
N ASP A 260 -0.39 13.53 30.79
CA ASP A 260 -0.72 14.08 32.09
C ASP A 260 0.08 15.38 32.22
N LEU A 261 -0.64 16.50 32.15
CA LEU A 261 -0.02 17.83 32.26
C LEU A 261 0.86 17.96 33.51
N GLY A 262 0.51 17.23 34.61
CA GLY A 262 1.31 17.16 35.82
C GLY A 262 2.65 16.46 35.62
N SER A 263 2.75 15.50 34.67
CA SER A 263 4.02 14.80 34.35
C SER A 263 4.90 15.56 33.37
N VAL A 264 4.31 16.46 32.59
CA VAL A 264 5.00 17.19 31.50
C VAL A 264 5.40 18.60 31.94
N LEU A 265 4.55 19.27 32.73
CA LEU A 265 4.84 20.60 33.26
C LEU A 265 5.61 20.45 34.58
N ARG A 266 6.92 20.67 34.52
CA ARG A 266 7.71 20.88 35.75
C ARG A 266 7.62 22.34 36.12
N PRO A 267 7.13 22.71 37.34
CA PRO A 267 7.27 24.07 37.83
C PRO A 267 8.78 24.40 37.86
N THR A 268 9.19 25.41 37.09
CA THR A 268 10.55 25.96 37.26
C THR A 268 10.66 26.43 38.69
N GLY A 269 11.47 25.71 39.48
CA GLY A 269 11.72 26.04 40.89
C GLY A 269 12.23 27.47 41.04
N ARG A 270 11.80 28.07 42.13
CA ARG A 270 12.35 29.34 42.67
C ARG A 270 13.84 29.26 42.90
#